data_31630bf18a23bcebac0f8a4ca1690f8d
#
_entry.id   31630bf18a23bcebac0f8a4ca1690f8d
#
_cell.length_a   1.000
_cell.length_b   1.000
_cell.length_c   1.000
_cell.angle_alpha   90.00
_cell.angle_beta   90.00
_cell.angle_gamma   90.00
#
_symmetry.space_group_name_H-M   'P 1'
#
loop_
_entity.id
_entity.type
_entity.pdbx_description
1 polymer ?
#
loop_
_entity_poly.entity_id
_entity_poly.type
_entity_poly.pdbx_seq_one_letter_code
_entity_poly.pdbx_strand_id
1 'polypeptide(L)'
;MILCSVATRGRYFTTLPLTLQAIINQTRPVDKLVIFDDNDEPQDMRKELIYAHFFQMLDIKGIPWEWVYAGKQGQHHIHQMANCMGYEWVWRVDDDAIPEPNVLQRLYACTGFFDKVGAVGGSILTPPVMDTSRVSGTIDLIDLEPNIQWGMIQGCKEVEHLHCSFLYRAGVYDYNLNLSRVAHREETLFTYGLHKKGYKVYAVSGAVTWHLKNPNGGIRSETQREMYEHDEKIFRAHMQYKDYTVVVLNCGLGDHIVFSKVLPKIKKPLVFTCYPQVIEGKSIAEAQAIFGNLDQWNIYGQMDKWKWTQSLEKAFERMYL
;
A
#
# COMPACT_ATOMS: atom_id res chain seq x y z
N MET A 1 18.25 -0.24 0.36
CA MET A 1 17.97 0.55 1.58
C MET A 1 16.51 0.37 1.98
N ILE A 2 16.24 0.24 3.29
CA ILE A 2 14.91 -0.02 3.86
C ILE A 2 14.50 1.14 4.77
N LEU A 3 13.41 1.81 4.43
CA LEU A 3 12.71 2.76 5.30
C LEU A 3 11.68 1.98 6.14
N CYS A 4 11.65 2.16 7.45
CA CYS A 4 10.51 1.76 8.26
C CYS A 4 9.55 2.96 8.41
N SER A 5 8.28 2.75 8.11
CA SER A 5 7.21 3.75 8.19
C SER A 5 6.15 3.31 9.19
N VAL A 6 5.91 4.16 10.19
CA VAL A 6 4.84 3.95 11.19
C VAL A 6 3.91 5.17 11.15
N ALA A 7 2.64 4.95 10.88
CA ALA A 7 1.60 5.97 10.99
C ALA A 7 0.95 5.83 12.37
N THR A 8 0.78 6.94 13.12
CA THR A 8 0.17 6.89 14.45
C THR A 8 -0.91 7.94 14.64
N ARG A 9 -1.98 7.52 15.35
CA ARG A 9 -3.08 8.40 15.77
C ARG A 9 -3.69 7.92 17.09
N GLY A 10 -3.66 8.79 18.12
CA GLY A 10 -4.27 8.52 19.42
C GLY A 10 -3.65 7.38 20.21
N ARG A 11 -2.40 6.98 19.90
CA ARG A 11 -1.77 5.79 20.50
C ARG A 11 -0.40 6.07 21.15
N TYR A 12 -0.07 7.31 21.41
CA TYR A 12 1.22 7.70 21.99
C TYR A 12 1.59 6.93 23.27
N PHE A 13 0.62 6.70 24.15
CA PHE A 13 0.85 6.07 25.46
C PHE A 13 0.22 4.68 25.58
N THR A 14 -0.14 4.07 24.46
CA THR A 14 -0.72 2.72 24.43
C THR A 14 0.16 1.76 23.63
N THR A 15 -0.14 1.55 22.36
CA THR A 15 0.52 0.52 21.54
C THR A 15 1.76 1.03 20.81
N LEU A 16 1.83 2.30 20.44
CA LEU A 16 2.97 2.85 19.70
C LEU A 16 4.33 2.59 20.38
N PRO A 17 4.51 2.76 21.70
CA PRO A 17 5.77 2.43 22.39
C PRO A 17 6.17 0.96 22.21
N LEU A 18 5.22 0.04 22.24
CA LEU A 18 5.47 -1.39 22.04
C LEU A 18 5.91 -1.69 20.60
N THR A 19 5.26 -1.06 19.64
CA THR A 19 5.61 -1.16 18.22
C THR A 19 7.03 -0.63 17.97
N LEU A 20 7.37 0.54 18.51
CA LEU A 20 8.71 1.12 18.38
C LEU A 20 9.78 0.22 19.00
N GLN A 21 9.52 -0.31 20.21
CA GLN A 21 10.44 -1.26 20.86
C GLN A 21 10.66 -2.50 20.00
N ALA A 22 9.61 -3.05 19.38
CA ALA A 22 9.72 -4.19 18.50
C ALA A 22 10.52 -3.89 17.22
N ILE A 23 10.36 -2.70 16.65
CA ILE A 23 11.14 -2.25 15.48
C ILE A 23 12.63 -2.06 15.85
N ILE A 24 12.93 -1.42 16.97
CA ILE A 24 14.30 -1.18 17.44
C ILE A 24 15.03 -2.51 17.72
N ASN A 25 14.31 -3.55 18.10
CA ASN A 25 14.85 -4.87 18.43
C ASN A 25 14.88 -5.85 17.27
N GLN A 26 14.65 -5.41 16.03
CA GLN A 26 14.80 -6.30 14.89
C GLN A 26 16.24 -6.78 14.72
N THR A 27 16.41 -8.07 14.39
CA THR A 27 17.73 -8.69 14.12
C THR A 27 18.39 -8.07 12.88
N ARG A 28 17.59 -7.67 11.90
CA ARG A 28 18.00 -6.82 10.80
C ARG A 28 17.53 -5.40 11.08
N PRO A 29 18.44 -4.42 11.30
CA PRO A 29 18.04 -3.03 11.49
C PRO A 29 17.46 -2.44 10.19
N VAL A 30 16.64 -1.43 10.34
CA VAL A 30 16.20 -0.56 9.23
C VAL A 30 17.27 0.49 8.93
N ASP A 31 17.31 1.00 7.71
CA ASP A 31 18.23 2.08 7.34
C ASP A 31 17.72 3.46 7.82
N LYS A 32 16.42 3.60 8.03
CA LYS A 32 15.78 4.78 8.66
C LYS A 32 14.41 4.39 9.22
N LEU A 33 14.05 5.00 10.36
CA LEU A 33 12.69 4.96 10.91
C LEU A 33 12.03 6.33 10.75
N VAL A 34 10.82 6.36 10.18
CA VAL A 34 9.98 7.57 10.15
C VAL A 34 8.66 7.28 10.85
N ILE A 35 8.34 8.11 11.83
CA ILE A 35 7.08 8.08 12.55
C ILE A 35 6.24 9.25 12.04
N PHE A 36 5.12 8.95 11.44
CA PHE A 36 4.18 9.94 10.93
C PHE A 36 3.05 10.13 11.93
N ASP A 37 2.96 11.33 12.47
CA ASP A 37 1.96 11.72 13.44
C ASP A 37 0.73 12.31 12.73
N ASP A 38 -0.37 11.57 12.72
CA ASP A 38 -1.63 11.94 12.07
C ASP A 38 -2.69 12.44 13.09
N ASN A 39 -2.26 12.83 14.28
CA ASN A 39 -3.15 13.36 15.30
C ASN A 39 -3.68 14.74 14.92
N ASP A 40 -4.88 15.06 15.41
CA ASP A 40 -5.51 16.38 15.23
C ASP A 40 -4.72 17.47 15.97
N GLU A 41 -4.22 17.12 17.15
CA GLU A 41 -3.38 17.95 18.00
C GLU A 41 -2.06 17.20 18.26
N PRO A 42 -1.10 17.29 17.34
CA PRO A 42 0.15 16.57 17.47
C PRO A 42 0.95 17.09 18.67
N GLN A 43 1.57 16.17 19.40
CA GLN A 43 2.40 16.48 20.55
C GLN A 43 3.88 16.21 20.23
N ASP A 44 4.75 17.01 20.80
CA ASP A 44 6.18 16.79 20.65
C ASP A 44 6.67 15.67 21.58
N MET A 45 6.55 14.43 21.10
CA MET A 45 6.94 13.24 21.86
C MET A 45 8.43 13.19 22.21
N ARG A 46 9.28 14.01 21.61
CA ARG A 46 10.69 14.10 21.99
C ARG A 46 10.88 14.61 23.42
N LYS A 47 9.88 15.30 23.99
CA LYS A 47 9.87 15.79 25.37
C LYS A 47 9.39 14.75 26.38
N GLU A 48 8.78 13.67 25.94
CA GLU A 48 8.32 12.60 26.79
C GLU A 48 9.44 11.61 27.08
N LEU A 49 9.65 11.29 28.36
CA LEU A 49 10.79 10.48 28.81
C LEU A 49 10.90 9.12 28.10
N ILE A 50 9.77 8.43 27.92
CA ILE A 50 9.75 7.13 27.24
C ILE A 50 10.23 7.25 25.80
N TYR A 51 9.82 8.30 25.09
CA TYR A 51 10.22 8.53 23.69
C TYR A 51 11.66 9.01 23.59
N ALA A 52 12.11 9.86 24.52
CA ALA A 52 13.51 10.26 24.60
C ALA A 52 14.43 9.04 24.72
N HIS A 53 14.03 8.01 25.49
CA HIS A 53 14.78 6.76 25.59
C HIS A 53 14.77 5.98 24.26
N PHE A 54 13.64 5.88 23.56
CA PHE A 54 13.60 5.23 22.25
C PHE A 54 14.50 5.93 21.23
N PHE A 55 14.45 7.24 21.18
CA PHE A 55 15.30 8.02 20.27
C PHE A 55 16.78 7.85 20.61
N GLN A 56 17.13 7.87 21.88
CA GLN A 56 18.50 7.58 22.33
C GLN A 56 18.94 6.15 21.95
N MET A 57 18.06 5.15 22.05
CA MET A 57 18.38 3.79 21.62
C MET A 57 18.62 3.72 20.10
N LEU A 58 17.85 4.45 19.30
CA LEU A 58 18.03 4.54 17.85
C LEU A 58 19.39 5.20 17.53
N ASP A 59 19.72 6.30 18.21
CA ASP A 59 20.99 7.00 18.03
C ASP A 59 22.19 6.11 18.39
N ILE A 60 22.12 5.37 19.52
CA ILE A 60 23.16 4.41 19.93
C ILE A 60 23.33 3.27 18.90
N LYS A 61 22.23 2.83 18.31
CA LYS A 61 22.26 1.79 17.25
C LYS A 61 22.63 2.35 15.87
N GLY A 62 22.81 3.65 15.74
CA GLY A 62 23.12 4.30 14.46
C GLY A 62 21.97 4.24 13.45
N ILE A 63 20.73 4.17 13.93
CA ILE A 63 19.52 4.14 13.08
C ILE A 63 18.96 5.57 12.99
N PRO A 64 19.08 6.26 11.86
CA PRO A 64 18.46 7.56 11.65
C PRO A 64 16.95 7.50 11.85
N TRP A 65 16.39 8.50 12.49
CA TRP A 65 14.97 8.57 12.74
C TRP A 65 14.40 9.97 12.48
N GLU A 66 13.11 10.03 12.23
CA GLU A 66 12.39 11.27 11.99
C GLU A 66 10.96 11.18 12.54
N TRP A 67 10.48 12.27 13.14
CA TRP A 67 9.10 12.44 13.56
C TRP A 67 8.45 13.50 12.69
N VAL A 68 7.46 13.12 11.87
CA VAL A 68 6.81 13.96 10.87
C VAL A 68 5.36 14.21 11.25
N TYR A 69 4.96 15.46 11.30
CA TYR A 69 3.56 15.82 11.49
C TYR A 69 2.82 15.73 10.15
N ALA A 70 1.89 14.77 10.05
CA ALA A 70 1.22 14.44 8.79
C ALA A 70 -0.08 15.23 8.54
N GLY A 71 -0.62 15.89 9.57
CA GLY A 71 -1.73 16.83 9.40
C GLY A 71 -3.08 16.20 9.11
N LYS A 72 -3.43 15.08 9.73
CA LYS A 72 -4.78 14.49 9.72
C LYS A 72 -5.27 14.04 8.34
N GLN A 73 -4.37 13.53 7.53
CA GLN A 73 -4.71 13.15 6.15
C GLN A 73 -5.19 11.70 6.00
N GLY A 74 -4.90 10.86 6.99
CA GLY A 74 -5.19 9.44 6.95
C GLY A 74 -4.02 8.59 6.48
N GLN A 75 -4.07 7.33 6.85
CA GLN A 75 -2.96 6.36 6.71
C GLN A 75 -2.46 6.20 5.27
N HIS A 76 -3.35 6.22 4.29
CA HIS A 76 -2.99 6.08 2.87
C HIS A 76 -2.13 7.24 2.34
N HIS A 77 -2.41 8.48 2.76
CA HIS A 77 -1.56 9.63 2.44
C HIS A 77 -0.17 9.49 3.07
N ILE A 78 -0.11 9.04 4.32
CA ILE A 78 1.16 8.80 5.03
C ILE A 78 1.99 7.75 4.33
N HIS A 79 1.39 6.63 3.96
CA HIS A 79 2.10 5.58 3.25
C HIS A 79 2.52 6.02 1.83
N GLN A 80 1.76 6.90 1.18
CA GLN A 80 2.18 7.52 -0.07
C GLN A 80 3.39 8.46 0.14
N MET A 81 3.42 9.23 1.22
CA MET A 81 4.60 10.04 1.55
C MET A 81 5.84 9.13 1.72
N ALA A 82 5.72 8.06 2.50
CA ALA A 82 6.81 7.09 2.68
C ALA A 82 7.24 6.44 1.36
N ASN A 83 6.28 6.10 0.49
CA ASN A 83 6.51 5.53 -0.83
C ASN A 83 7.36 6.43 -1.74
N CYS A 84 7.29 7.76 -1.54
CA CYS A 84 8.00 8.77 -2.32
C CYS A 84 9.34 9.24 -1.71
N MET A 85 9.78 8.69 -0.58
CA MET A 85 11.01 9.13 0.11
C MET A 85 12.32 8.66 -0.54
N GLY A 86 12.27 7.95 -1.68
CA GLY A 86 13.46 7.56 -2.45
C GLY A 86 14.21 6.33 -1.90
N TYR A 87 13.59 5.54 -1.05
CA TYR A 87 14.12 4.24 -0.61
C TYR A 87 13.76 3.15 -1.62
N GLU A 88 14.55 2.09 -1.67
CA GLU A 88 14.22 0.93 -2.51
C GLU A 88 13.07 0.11 -1.93
N TRP A 89 13.07 -0.04 -0.60
CA TRP A 89 12.08 -0.77 0.15
C TRP A 89 11.50 0.06 1.27
N VAL A 90 10.19 -0.07 1.48
CA VAL A 90 9.51 0.48 2.65
C VAL A 90 8.90 -0.67 3.45
N TRP A 91 9.26 -0.77 4.71
CA TRP A 91 8.60 -1.63 5.67
C TRP A 91 7.56 -0.80 6.42
N ARG A 92 6.27 -0.96 6.04
CA ARG A 92 5.18 -0.35 6.79
C ARG A 92 4.82 -1.22 7.98
N VAL A 93 4.54 -0.59 9.11
CA VAL A 93 4.12 -1.24 10.34
C VAL A 93 3.02 -0.40 10.97
N ASP A 94 1.88 -1.00 11.29
CA ASP A 94 0.81 -0.31 12.01
C ASP A 94 1.23 -0.04 13.46
N ASP A 95 0.74 1.04 14.08
CA ASP A 95 1.14 1.49 15.42
C ASP A 95 0.55 0.63 16.57
N ASP A 96 -0.15 -0.44 16.24
CA ASP A 96 -0.59 -1.51 17.14
C ASP A 96 -0.13 -2.90 16.69
N ALA A 97 0.90 -2.95 15.85
CA ALA A 97 1.54 -4.16 15.41
C ALA A 97 2.87 -4.38 16.14
N ILE A 98 3.10 -5.58 16.64
CA ILE A 98 4.32 -5.97 17.34
C ILE A 98 5.00 -7.08 16.52
N PRO A 99 5.91 -6.75 15.61
CA PRO A 99 6.68 -7.75 14.88
C PRO A 99 7.68 -8.47 15.79
N GLU A 100 7.78 -9.80 15.65
CA GLU A 100 8.84 -10.58 16.30
C GLU A 100 10.24 -10.15 15.80
N PRO A 101 11.32 -10.39 16.57
CA PRO A 101 12.65 -9.84 16.27
C PRO A 101 13.23 -10.18 14.90
N ASN A 102 12.79 -11.26 14.27
CA ASN A 102 13.31 -11.74 12.99
C ASN A 102 12.43 -11.40 11.78
N VAL A 103 11.34 -10.64 11.98
CA VAL A 103 10.37 -10.36 10.92
C VAL A 103 11.04 -9.69 9.73
N LEU A 104 11.66 -8.54 9.92
CA LEU A 104 12.26 -7.78 8.81
C LEU A 104 13.34 -8.59 8.09
N GLN A 105 14.15 -9.36 8.81
CA GLN A 105 15.16 -10.23 8.21
C GLN A 105 14.53 -11.26 7.27
N ARG A 106 13.42 -11.90 7.69
CA ARG A 106 12.71 -12.90 6.88
C ARG A 106 12.02 -12.29 5.67
N LEU A 107 11.34 -11.14 5.84
CA LEU A 107 10.72 -10.43 4.74
C LEU A 107 11.77 -10.03 3.68
N TYR A 108 12.89 -9.46 4.13
CA TYR A 108 13.94 -9.01 3.22
C TYR A 108 14.64 -10.19 2.52
N ALA A 109 14.90 -11.28 3.21
CA ALA A 109 15.50 -12.46 2.58
C ALA A 109 14.64 -12.97 1.41
N CYS A 110 13.32 -12.93 1.53
CA CYS A 110 12.41 -13.34 0.46
C CYS A 110 12.57 -12.49 -0.81
N THR A 111 12.96 -11.22 -0.70
CA THR A 111 13.13 -10.34 -1.87
C THR A 111 14.26 -10.78 -2.81
N GLY A 112 15.20 -11.57 -2.32
CA GLY A 112 16.31 -12.11 -3.09
C GLY A 112 16.08 -13.52 -3.67
N PHE A 113 14.98 -14.19 -3.28
CA PHE A 113 14.69 -15.55 -3.75
C PHE A 113 13.81 -15.61 -4.99
N PHE A 114 13.08 -14.56 -5.29
CA PHE A 114 12.11 -14.54 -6.39
C PHE A 114 12.29 -13.31 -7.28
N ASP A 115 11.97 -13.50 -8.55
CA ASP A 115 11.97 -12.40 -9.52
C ASP A 115 10.77 -11.47 -9.33
N LYS A 116 10.99 -10.18 -9.58
CA LYS A 116 9.93 -9.16 -9.60
C LYS A 116 9.09 -9.11 -8.31
N VAL A 117 9.74 -9.27 -7.16
CA VAL A 117 9.04 -9.11 -5.87
C VAL A 117 8.61 -7.67 -5.69
N GLY A 118 7.31 -7.45 -5.50
CA GLY A 118 6.70 -6.16 -5.22
C GLY A 118 6.46 -5.93 -3.74
N ALA A 119 6.01 -6.96 -3.02
CA ALA A 119 5.82 -6.90 -1.58
C ALA A 119 5.96 -8.27 -0.92
N VAL A 120 6.32 -8.27 0.36
CA VAL A 120 6.45 -9.47 1.20
C VAL A 120 5.84 -9.20 2.57
N GLY A 121 4.89 -10.02 3.00
CA GLY A 121 4.31 -10.01 4.33
C GLY A 121 4.56 -11.31 5.09
N GLY A 122 4.06 -11.38 6.30
CA GLY A 122 4.17 -12.54 7.18
C GLY A 122 2.83 -12.97 7.75
N SER A 123 2.90 -13.79 8.79
CA SER A 123 1.73 -14.19 9.58
C SER A 123 1.30 -13.07 10.50
N ILE A 124 0.05 -12.65 10.40
CA ILE A 124 -0.55 -11.62 11.26
C ILE A 124 -1.47 -12.32 12.26
N LEU A 125 -1.13 -12.28 13.54
CA LEU A 125 -1.87 -12.93 14.62
C LEU A 125 -2.56 -11.90 15.50
N THR A 126 -3.82 -12.15 15.85
CA THR A 126 -4.61 -11.24 16.69
C THR A 126 -4.98 -11.96 17.99
N PRO A 127 -4.46 -11.55 19.17
CA PRO A 127 -4.90 -12.07 20.45
C PRO A 127 -6.38 -11.72 20.73
N PRO A 128 -7.12 -12.51 21.53
CA PRO A 128 -6.72 -13.78 22.18
C PRO A 128 -6.95 -15.00 21.28
N VAL A 129 -7.53 -14.85 20.12
CA VAL A 129 -7.86 -15.95 19.23
C VAL A 129 -6.63 -16.30 18.41
N MET A 130 -5.88 -17.25 18.92
CA MET A 130 -4.71 -17.80 18.26
C MET A 130 -5.00 -19.22 17.80
N ASP A 131 -5.93 -19.36 16.86
CA ASP A 131 -6.12 -20.64 16.22
C ASP A 131 -4.98 -20.91 15.25
N THR A 132 -3.88 -21.40 15.79
CA THR A 132 -2.72 -21.82 15.01
C THR A 132 -3.00 -23.03 14.13
N SER A 133 -4.15 -23.69 14.31
CA SER A 133 -4.57 -24.82 13.46
C SER A 133 -5.14 -24.32 12.11
N ARG A 134 -5.57 -23.09 12.05
CA ARG A 134 -6.04 -22.49 10.80
C ARG A 134 -4.88 -21.86 10.06
N VAL A 135 -4.22 -22.65 9.28
CA VAL A 135 -3.32 -22.17 8.25
C VAL A 135 -4.16 -21.50 7.17
N SER A 136 -4.41 -20.23 7.31
CA SER A 136 -4.98 -19.50 6.19
C SER A 136 -3.89 -19.30 5.14
N GLY A 137 -3.83 -20.20 4.21
CA GLY A 137 -3.01 -20.03 3.01
C GLY A 137 -3.69 -19.21 1.94
N THR A 138 -4.90 -18.79 2.17
CA THR A 138 -5.70 -18.07 1.19
C THR A 138 -5.70 -16.62 1.55
N ILE A 139 -4.72 -15.97 1.07
CA ILE A 139 -4.65 -14.53 1.00
C ILE A 139 -5.04 -14.15 -0.43
N ASP A 140 -5.98 -14.86 -0.96
CA ASP A 140 -6.52 -14.65 -2.29
C ASP A 140 -7.71 -13.70 -2.16
N LEU A 141 -7.81 -12.78 -3.07
CA LEU A 141 -9.02 -11.99 -3.28
C LEU A 141 -10.03 -12.84 -4.03
N ILE A 142 -10.72 -13.70 -3.32
CA ILE A 142 -11.56 -14.72 -3.95
C ILE A 142 -12.81 -14.10 -4.53
N ASP A 143 -13.34 -13.14 -3.86
CA ASP A 143 -14.53 -12.42 -4.27
C ASP A 143 -14.55 -11.00 -3.67
N LEU A 144 -15.56 -10.22 -3.95
CA LEU A 144 -15.70 -8.84 -3.50
C LEU A 144 -16.03 -8.73 -2.01
N GLU A 145 -16.16 -9.85 -1.31
CA GLU A 145 -16.34 -9.92 0.14
C GLU A 145 -15.25 -10.79 0.77
N PRO A 146 -14.03 -10.30 0.84
CA PRO A 146 -12.92 -11.08 1.31
C PRO A 146 -13.05 -11.39 2.80
N ASN A 147 -13.39 -12.64 3.11
CA ASN A 147 -13.18 -13.21 4.43
C ASN A 147 -11.69 -13.53 4.59
N ILE A 148 -10.89 -12.49 4.81
CA ILE A 148 -9.47 -12.65 4.99
C ILE A 148 -9.21 -13.11 6.41
N GLN A 149 -8.78 -14.35 6.55
CA GLN A 149 -8.29 -14.86 7.81
C GLN A 149 -6.77 -14.92 7.75
N TRP A 150 -6.15 -14.04 8.50
CA TRP A 150 -4.71 -14.06 8.71
C TRP A 150 -4.39 -15.01 9.85
N GLY A 151 -3.57 -16.00 9.58
CA GLY A 151 -3.11 -16.97 10.54
C GLY A 151 -1.66 -17.37 10.28
N MET A 152 -1.25 -18.52 10.75
CA MET A 152 0.08 -19.05 10.48
C MET A 152 0.22 -19.46 9.02
N ILE A 153 1.23 -18.93 8.34
CA ILE A 153 1.57 -19.24 6.96
C ILE A 153 2.62 -20.32 6.95
N GLN A 154 2.45 -21.33 6.10
CA GLN A 154 3.44 -22.38 5.89
C GLN A 154 4.22 -22.15 4.61
N GLY A 155 5.54 -22.13 4.73
CA GLY A 155 6.43 -21.88 3.60
C GLY A 155 6.37 -20.44 3.08
N CYS A 156 6.57 -20.28 1.78
CA CYS A 156 6.41 -19.03 1.08
C CYS A 156 5.33 -19.21 0.01
N LYS A 157 4.33 -18.32 0.00
CA LYS A 157 3.21 -18.37 -0.94
C LYS A 157 3.09 -17.06 -1.69
N GLU A 158 2.85 -17.14 -2.99
CA GLU A 158 2.38 -16.00 -3.77
C GLU A 158 0.94 -15.70 -3.41
N VAL A 159 0.62 -14.43 -3.14
CA VAL A 159 -0.68 -13.97 -2.67
C VAL A 159 -1.09 -12.71 -3.41
N GLU A 160 -2.38 -12.40 -3.43
CA GLU A 160 -2.89 -11.22 -4.15
C GLU A 160 -2.77 -9.93 -3.33
N HIS A 161 -2.74 -10.01 -2.00
CA HIS A 161 -2.65 -8.85 -1.12
C HIS A 161 -2.04 -9.16 0.24
N LEU A 162 -1.68 -8.11 0.99
CA LEU A 162 -1.11 -8.19 2.33
C LEU A 162 -1.86 -7.26 3.29
N HIS A 163 -1.57 -7.39 4.57
CA HIS A 163 -2.27 -6.67 5.64
C HIS A 163 -1.30 -6.24 6.76
N CYS A 164 -1.61 -5.13 7.45
CA CYS A 164 -1.01 -4.64 8.69
C CYS A 164 0.49 -4.30 8.56
N SER A 165 1.36 -5.29 8.42
CA SER A 165 2.81 -5.12 8.36
C SER A 165 3.40 -5.88 7.19
N PHE A 166 4.06 -5.17 6.28
CA PHE A 166 4.72 -5.77 5.12
C PHE A 166 5.82 -4.88 4.56
N LEU A 167 6.79 -5.51 3.91
CA LEU A 167 7.86 -4.87 3.16
C LEU A 167 7.44 -4.74 1.71
N TYR A 168 7.54 -3.56 1.10
CA TYR A 168 7.19 -3.36 -0.30
C TYR A 168 8.24 -2.56 -1.06
N ARG A 169 8.32 -2.78 -2.37
CA ARG A 169 9.20 -2.03 -3.27
C ARG A 169 8.58 -0.66 -3.53
N ALA A 170 9.29 0.39 -3.10
CA ALA A 170 8.80 1.76 -3.22
C ALA A 170 8.78 2.27 -4.67
N GLY A 171 7.89 3.21 -4.96
CA GLY A 171 7.79 3.89 -6.26
C GLY A 171 7.26 3.03 -7.41
N VAL A 172 6.81 1.80 -7.14
CA VAL A 172 6.25 0.89 -8.17
C VAL A 172 4.78 1.17 -8.43
N TYR A 173 4.03 1.41 -7.37
CA TYR A 173 2.59 1.70 -7.39
C TYR A 173 2.26 2.74 -6.33
N ASP A 174 1.22 3.52 -6.55
CA ASP A 174 0.80 4.57 -5.64
C ASP A 174 -0.41 4.16 -4.80
N TYR A 175 -0.48 4.66 -3.57
CA TYR A 175 -1.67 4.52 -2.75
C TYR A 175 -2.84 5.31 -3.34
N ASN A 176 -4.05 4.81 -3.21
CA ASN A 176 -5.24 5.51 -3.70
C ASN A 176 -5.63 6.66 -2.75
N LEU A 177 -5.28 7.87 -3.12
CA LEU A 177 -5.51 9.08 -2.30
C LEU A 177 -6.98 9.56 -2.28
N ASN A 178 -7.88 8.90 -3.00
CA ASN A 178 -9.32 9.22 -2.95
C ASN A 178 -10.08 8.42 -1.92
N LEU A 179 -9.43 7.51 -1.23
CA LEU A 179 -10.01 6.89 -0.06
C LEU A 179 -10.30 7.96 0.99
N SER A 180 -11.30 7.71 1.80
CA SER A 180 -11.57 8.54 2.97
C SER A 180 -10.41 8.46 3.98
N ARG A 181 -10.42 9.31 5.00
CA ARG A 181 -9.41 9.24 6.07
C ARG A 181 -9.32 7.89 6.77
N VAL A 182 -10.38 7.10 6.73
CA VAL A 182 -10.41 5.73 7.27
C VAL A 182 -9.50 4.81 6.50
N ALA A 183 -9.30 5.11 5.23
CA ALA A 183 -8.48 4.31 4.32
C ALA A 183 -8.85 2.81 4.36
N HIS A 184 -10.16 2.51 4.37
CA HIS A 184 -10.61 1.12 4.37
C HIS A 184 -10.14 0.40 3.12
N ARG A 185 -9.56 -0.80 3.28
CA ARG A 185 -9.00 -1.61 2.17
C ARG A 185 -7.77 -1.02 1.46
N GLU A 186 -7.12 -0.02 2.00
CA GLU A 186 -5.99 0.64 1.33
C GLU A 186 -4.81 -0.32 1.07
N GLU A 187 -4.50 -1.19 2.03
CA GLU A 187 -3.43 -2.19 1.88
C GLU A 187 -3.73 -3.17 0.75
N THR A 188 -5.00 -3.58 0.65
CA THR A 188 -5.44 -4.51 -0.40
C THR A 188 -5.34 -3.86 -1.77
N LEU A 189 -5.83 -2.63 -1.92
CA LEU A 189 -5.74 -1.88 -3.18
C LEU A 189 -4.29 -1.65 -3.60
N PHE A 190 -3.43 -1.28 -2.65
CA PHE A 190 -2.02 -1.02 -2.91
C PHE A 190 -1.27 -2.31 -3.33
N THR A 191 -1.34 -3.36 -2.52
CA THR A 191 -0.60 -4.59 -2.78
C THR A 191 -1.11 -5.32 -4.02
N TYR A 192 -2.43 -5.31 -4.24
CA TYR A 192 -3.01 -5.80 -5.50
C TYR A 192 -2.58 -4.96 -6.70
N GLY A 193 -2.43 -3.64 -6.54
CA GLY A 193 -1.90 -2.75 -7.57
C GLY A 193 -0.50 -3.12 -8.04
N LEU A 194 0.34 -3.66 -7.16
CA LEU A 194 1.67 -4.20 -7.53
C LEU A 194 1.55 -5.36 -8.53
N HIS A 195 0.56 -6.26 -8.35
CA HIS A 195 0.27 -7.32 -9.33
C HIS A 195 -0.07 -6.74 -10.70
N LYS A 196 -0.88 -5.68 -10.73
CA LYS A 196 -1.24 -5.02 -12.00
C LYS A 196 -0.03 -4.42 -12.72
N LYS A 197 1.06 -4.13 -11.99
CA LYS A 197 2.34 -3.71 -12.55
C LYS A 197 3.28 -4.88 -12.89
N GLY A 198 2.80 -6.11 -12.80
CA GLY A 198 3.55 -7.32 -13.11
C GLY A 198 4.55 -7.73 -12.03
N TYR A 199 4.41 -7.20 -10.81
CA TYR A 199 5.17 -7.64 -9.64
C TYR A 199 4.40 -8.72 -8.88
N LYS A 200 5.16 -9.51 -8.12
CA LYS A 200 4.62 -10.57 -7.29
C LYS A 200 4.59 -10.16 -5.82
N VAL A 201 3.57 -10.63 -5.12
CA VAL A 201 3.38 -10.41 -3.70
C VAL A 201 3.46 -11.75 -2.99
N TYR A 202 4.24 -11.81 -1.90
CA TYR A 202 4.48 -13.05 -1.17
C TYR A 202 4.13 -12.92 0.31
N ALA A 203 3.71 -14.03 0.89
CA ALA A 203 3.63 -14.21 2.34
C ALA A 203 4.57 -15.32 2.78
N VAL A 204 5.37 -15.08 3.83
CA VAL A 204 6.42 -16.01 4.29
C VAL A 204 6.17 -16.50 5.71
N SER A 205 6.44 -17.78 5.96
CA SER A 205 6.34 -18.37 7.29
C SER A 205 7.42 -17.82 8.23
N GLY A 206 7.09 -17.81 9.52
CA GLY A 206 8.01 -17.39 10.58
C GLY A 206 8.29 -15.89 10.65
N ALA A 207 7.72 -15.07 9.78
CA ALA A 207 7.66 -13.64 9.94
C ALA A 207 6.36 -13.28 10.68
N VAL A 208 6.36 -13.45 11.99
CA VAL A 208 5.17 -13.30 12.83
C VAL A 208 5.05 -11.88 13.35
N THR A 209 3.89 -11.27 13.14
CA THR A 209 3.53 -9.95 13.69
C THR A 209 2.23 -10.08 14.48
N TRP A 210 2.25 -9.62 15.73
CA TRP A 210 1.10 -9.58 16.61
C TRP A 210 0.34 -8.28 16.38
N HIS A 211 -0.88 -8.36 15.90
CA HIS A 211 -1.75 -7.19 15.70
C HIS A 211 -2.74 -7.09 16.86
N LEU A 212 -2.51 -6.11 17.73
CA LEU A 212 -3.26 -6.00 18.99
C LEU A 212 -4.71 -5.54 18.78
N LYS A 213 -5.02 -4.94 17.63
CA LYS A 213 -6.34 -4.37 17.32
C LYS A 213 -6.85 -3.48 18.47
N ASN A 214 -6.00 -2.56 18.92
CA ASN A 214 -6.36 -1.68 20.03
C ASN A 214 -7.64 -0.90 19.70
N PRO A 215 -8.72 -1.07 20.48
CA PRO A 215 -10.00 -0.38 20.24
C PRO A 215 -9.91 1.12 20.50
N ASN A 216 -8.92 1.56 21.30
CA ASN A 216 -8.70 2.94 21.65
C ASN A 216 -7.66 3.57 20.72
N GLY A 217 -7.94 4.76 20.24
CA GLY A 217 -7.10 5.43 19.25
C GLY A 217 -7.25 4.84 17.84
N GLY A 218 -6.48 5.40 16.91
CA GLY A 218 -6.64 5.14 15.50
C GLY A 218 -7.84 5.87 14.91
N ILE A 219 -7.85 5.98 13.59
CA ILE A 219 -8.91 6.74 12.88
C ILE A 219 -10.28 6.07 13.01
N ARG A 220 -10.33 4.76 13.25
CA ARG A 220 -11.59 3.98 13.31
C ARG A 220 -12.47 4.35 14.50
N SER A 221 -11.91 4.89 15.57
CA SER A 221 -12.68 5.35 16.73
C SER A 221 -13.55 6.58 16.43
N GLU A 222 -13.24 7.29 15.35
CA GLU A 222 -13.92 8.54 14.95
C GLU A 222 -14.78 8.36 13.70
N THR A 223 -15.02 7.13 13.26
CA THR A 223 -15.49 6.86 11.91
C THR A 223 -16.99 7.01 11.74
N GLN A 224 -17.35 7.74 10.73
CA GLN A 224 -18.71 7.78 10.20
C GLN A 224 -18.89 6.66 9.17
N ARG A 225 -20.04 6.02 9.18
CA ARG A 225 -20.39 4.90 8.29
C ARG A 225 -20.20 5.24 6.83
N GLU A 226 -20.49 6.47 6.45
CA GLU A 226 -20.38 6.98 5.08
C GLU A 226 -18.94 6.88 4.54
N MET A 227 -17.92 7.00 5.39
CA MET A 227 -16.53 6.87 5.00
C MET A 227 -16.20 5.43 4.58
N TYR A 228 -16.68 4.43 5.33
CA TYR A 228 -16.52 3.03 4.96
C TYR A 228 -17.25 2.69 3.67
N GLU A 229 -18.47 3.18 3.50
CA GLU A 229 -19.26 2.95 2.29
C GLU A 229 -18.61 3.58 1.06
N HIS A 230 -18.00 4.75 1.22
CA HIS A 230 -17.22 5.40 0.17
C HIS A 230 -16.02 4.55 -0.25
N ASP A 231 -15.20 4.13 0.70
CA ASP A 231 -13.99 3.34 0.44
C ASP A 231 -14.32 1.95 -0.14
N GLU A 232 -15.37 1.31 0.39
CA GLU A 232 -15.84 0.02 -0.11
C GLU A 232 -16.35 0.12 -1.56
N LYS A 233 -16.98 1.24 -1.94
CA LYS A 233 -17.40 1.49 -3.32
C LYS A 233 -16.18 1.57 -4.26
N ILE A 234 -15.14 2.27 -3.86
CA ILE A 234 -13.89 2.35 -4.63
C ILE A 234 -13.27 0.96 -4.75
N PHE A 235 -13.16 0.24 -3.64
CA PHE A 235 -12.60 -1.11 -3.61
C PHE A 235 -13.34 -2.07 -4.54
N ARG A 236 -14.68 -2.14 -4.45
CA ARG A 236 -15.49 -3.02 -5.30
C ARG A 236 -15.33 -2.70 -6.77
N ALA A 237 -15.27 -1.43 -7.13
CA ALA A 237 -15.04 -1.02 -8.51
C ALA A 237 -13.69 -1.49 -9.04
N HIS A 238 -12.62 -1.34 -8.25
CA HIS A 238 -11.30 -1.85 -8.62
C HIS A 238 -11.29 -3.38 -8.79
N MET A 239 -11.96 -4.12 -7.91
CA MET A 239 -12.01 -5.57 -7.95
C MET A 239 -12.91 -6.09 -9.08
N GLN A 240 -14.02 -5.43 -9.38
CA GLN A 240 -14.90 -5.77 -10.49
C GLN A 240 -14.15 -5.76 -11.83
N TYR A 241 -13.21 -4.85 -11.99
CA TYR A 241 -12.43 -4.71 -13.23
C TYR A 241 -10.98 -5.21 -13.09
N LYS A 242 -10.70 -6.07 -12.12
CA LYS A 242 -9.33 -6.53 -11.82
C LYS A 242 -8.62 -7.19 -13.01
N ASP A 243 -9.36 -7.88 -13.85
CA ASP A 243 -8.80 -8.58 -15.03
C ASP A 243 -8.77 -7.71 -16.30
N TYR A 244 -9.29 -6.49 -16.22
CA TYR A 244 -9.29 -5.56 -17.33
C TYR A 244 -8.03 -4.70 -17.34
N THR A 245 -7.54 -4.41 -18.55
CA THR A 245 -6.58 -3.33 -18.75
C THR A 245 -7.36 -2.03 -18.81
N VAL A 246 -7.34 -1.27 -17.71
CA VAL A 246 -8.04 0.01 -17.62
C VAL A 246 -7.24 1.08 -18.36
N VAL A 247 -7.87 1.74 -19.31
CA VAL A 247 -7.29 2.78 -20.15
C VAL A 247 -8.08 4.06 -19.96
N VAL A 248 -7.41 5.15 -19.59
CA VAL A 248 -8.03 6.46 -19.46
C VAL A 248 -7.38 7.42 -20.46
N LEU A 249 -8.16 7.81 -21.46
CA LEU A 249 -7.74 8.74 -22.52
C LEU A 249 -8.39 10.11 -22.32
N ASN A 250 -7.82 10.89 -21.42
CA ASN A 250 -8.17 12.30 -21.21
C ASN A 250 -7.15 13.19 -21.92
N CYS A 251 -7.10 13.13 -23.24
CA CYS A 251 -6.07 13.71 -24.10
C CYS A 251 -6.65 14.19 -25.43
N GLY A 252 -5.80 14.73 -26.31
CA GLY A 252 -6.23 15.25 -27.59
C GLY A 252 -6.74 14.20 -28.59
N LEU A 253 -7.49 14.65 -29.60
CA LEU A 253 -8.04 13.78 -30.65
C LEU A 253 -6.95 12.98 -31.38
N GLY A 254 -5.79 13.61 -31.65
CA GLY A 254 -4.66 12.95 -32.31
C GLY A 254 -4.14 11.73 -31.54
N ASP A 255 -4.12 11.84 -30.23
CA ASP A 255 -3.69 10.76 -29.35
C ASP A 255 -4.66 9.57 -29.40
N HIS A 256 -5.98 9.85 -29.46
CA HIS A 256 -7.02 8.81 -29.62
C HIS A 256 -6.89 8.09 -30.96
N ILE A 257 -6.60 8.80 -32.05
CA ILE A 257 -6.38 8.20 -33.37
C ILE A 257 -5.14 7.29 -33.34
N VAL A 258 -4.07 7.68 -32.69
CA VAL A 258 -2.89 6.83 -32.53
C VAL A 258 -3.19 5.63 -31.66
N PHE A 259 -3.88 5.84 -30.52
CA PHE A 259 -4.23 4.77 -29.59
C PHE A 259 -5.18 3.73 -30.23
N SER A 260 -6.07 4.14 -31.13
CA SER A 260 -6.98 3.20 -31.81
C SER A 260 -6.24 2.09 -32.57
N LYS A 261 -4.97 2.30 -32.95
CA LYS A 261 -4.13 1.27 -33.60
C LYS A 261 -3.56 0.26 -32.58
N VAL A 262 -3.40 0.68 -31.32
CA VAL A 262 -2.86 -0.16 -30.25
C VAL A 262 -3.99 -0.93 -29.55
N LEU A 263 -5.17 -0.34 -29.45
CA LEU A 263 -6.32 -0.91 -28.75
C LEU A 263 -6.64 -2.37 -29.08
N PRO A 264 -6.61 -2.82 -30.35
CA PRO A 264 -6.88 -4.22 -30.69
C PRO A 264 -5.85 -5.22 -30.13
N LYS A 265 -4.66 -4.74 -29.72
CA LYS A 265 -3.59 -5.55 -29.14
C LYS A 265 -3.74 -5.71 -27.62
N ILE A 266 -4.57 -4.90 -26.97
CA ILE A 266 -4.74 -4.89 -25.52
C ILE A 266 -5.68 -6.00 -25.09
N LYS A 267 -5.26 -6.77 -24.09
CA LYS A 267 -6.08 -7.83 -23.52
C LYS A 267 -7.18 -7.24 -22.62
N LYS A 268 -8.44 -7.53 -22.89
CA LYS A 268 -9.61 -7.06 -22.13
C LYS A 268 -9.53 -5.55 -21.82
N PRO A 269 -9.51 -4.67 -22.83
CA PRO A 269 -9.46 -3.25 -22.58
C PRO A 269 -10.78 -2.75 -21.99
N LEU A 270 -10.68 -1.89 -20.95
CA LEU A 270 -11.78 -1.09 -20.44
C LEU A 270 -11.40 0.37 -20.66
N VAL A 271 -11.98 0.96 -21.70
CA VAL A 271 -11.58 2.29 -22.15
C VAL A 271 -12.52 3.35 -21.60
N PHE A 272 -11.93 4.39 -21.01
CA PHE A 272 -12.61 5.65 -20.64
C PHE A 272 -12.04 6.76 -21.49
N THR A 273 -12.88 7.54 -22.15
CA THR A 273 -12.44 8.48 -23.17
C THR A 273 -13.24 9.78 -23.18
N CYS A 274 -12.59 10.86 -23.54
CA CYS A 274 -13.25 12.12 -23.83
C CYS A 274 -13.68 12.26 -25.32
N TYR A 275 -13.32 11.29 -26.19
CA TYR A 275 -13.73 11.24 -27.59
C TYR A 275 -14.39 9.89 -27.95
N PRO A 276 -15.59 9.60 -27.44
CA PRO A 276 -16.28 8.32 -27.68
C PRO A 276 -16.62 8.06 -29.16
N GLN A 277 -16.64 9.10 -29.99
CA GLN A 277 -16.82 8.99 -31.45
C GLN A 277 -15.59 8.41 -32.18
N VAL A 278 -14.43 8.38 -31.53
CA VAL A 278 -13.18 7.86 -32.11
C VAL A 278 -12.84 6.48 -31.57
N ILE A 279 -13.09 6.26 -30.30
CA ILE A 279 -12.84 5.00 -29.61
C ILE A 279 -14.07 4.64 -28.80
N GLU A 280 -14.66 3.49 -29.07
CA GLU A 280 -15.76 2.98 -28.26
C GLU A 280 -15.31 2.79 -26.80
N GLY A 281 -16.04 3.40 -25.86
CA GLY A 281 -15.70 3.35 -24.46
C GLY A 281 -16.69 4.11 -23.58
N LYS A 282 -16.37 4.18 -22.29
CA LYS A 282 -17.12 4.91 -21.28
C LYS A 282 -16.62 6.35 -21.18
N SER A 283 -17.42 7.22 -20.57
CA SER A 283 -16.99 8.62 -20.33
C SER A 283 -15.93 8.73 -19.23
N ILE A 284 -15.13 9.79 -19.27
CA ILE A 284 -14.18 10.14 -18.22
C ILE A 284 -14.89 10.36 -16.86
N ALA A 285 -16.10 10.92 -16.88
CA ALA A 285 -16.89 11.10 -15.66
C ALA A 285 -17.27 9.77 -15.00
N GLU A 286 -17.55 8.74 -15.80
CA GLU A 286 -17.77 7.38 -15.26
C GLU A 286 -16.50 6.81 -14.65
N ALA A 287 -15.33 7.03 -15.27
CA ALA A 287 -14.06 6.60 -14.68
C ALA A 287 -13.82 7.27 -13.31
N GLN A 288 -14.06 8.58 -13.20
CA GLN A 288 -13.93 9.30 -11.95
C GLN A 288 -14.92 8.80 -10.88
N ALA A 289 -16.14 8.47 -11.27
CA ALA A 289 -17.15 7.92 -10.35
C ALA A 289 -16.78 6.51 -9.85
N ILE A 290 -16.08 5.73 -10.68
CA ILE A 290 -15.69 4.34 -10.37
C ILE A 290 -14.37 4.30 -9.60
N PHE A 291 -13.33 4.97 -10.09
CA PHE A 291 -11.95 4.82 -9.63
C PHE A 291 -11.45 6.01 -8.79
N GLY A 292 -12.22 7.10 -8.72
CA GLY A 292 -11.81 8.32 -8.04
C GLY A 292 -10.72 9.07 -8.83
N ASN A 293 -9.53 9.27 -8.27
CA ASN A 293 -8.44 9.95 -8.96
C ASN A 293 -7.98 9.16 -10.18
N LEU A 294 -7.95 9.83 -11.33
CA LEU A 294 -7.54 9.22 -12.59
C LEU A 294 -6.04 9.33 -12.86
N ASP A 295 -5.27 9.98 -11.99
CA ASP A 295 -3.84 10.20 -12.23
C ASP A 295 -3.06 8.88 -12.32
N GLN A 296 -3.45 7.86 -11.56
CA GLN A 296 -2.87 6.52 -11.65
C GLN A 296 -3.13 5.82 -12.99
N TRP A 297 -4.19 6.22 -13.67
CA TRP A 297 -4.68 5.60 -14.90
C TRP A 297 -4.46 6.50 -16.12
N ASN A 298 -4.20 7.79 -15.87
CA ASN A 298 -4.01 8.76 -16.92
C ASN A 298 -2.66 8.56 -17.59
N ILE A 299 -2.71 8.41 -18.89
CA ILE A 299 -1.54 8.22 -19.73
C ILE A 299 -0.50 9.33 -19.56
N TYR A 300 -0.95 10.58 -19.39
CA TYR A 300 -0.07 11.73 -19.22
C TYR A 300 0.59 11.79 -17.84
N GLY A 301 -0.05 11.28 -16.79
CA GLY A 301 0.53 11.17 -15.45
C GLY A 301 1.59 10.09 -15.36
N GLN A 302 1.50 9.06 -16.23
CA GLN A 302 2.40 7.92 -16.23
C GLN A 302 3.55 8.04 -17.24
N MET A 303 3.44 8.94 -18.22
CA MET A 303 4.48 9.18 -19.21
C MET A 303 5.41 10.29 -18.76
N ASP A 304 6.68 9.98 -18.62
CA ASP A 304 7.73 11.01 -18.55
C ASP A 304 7.60 11.97 -19.72
N LYS A 305 7.46 13.24 -19.44
CA LYS A 305 7.33 14.31 -20.46
C LYS A 305 8.41 14.26 -21.55
N TRP A 306 9.53 13.61 -21.27
CA TRP A 306 10.68 13.47 -22.17
C TRP A 306 10.57 12.32 -23.17
N LYS A 307 9.62 11.41 -23.01
CA LYS A 307 9.47 10.24 -23.91
C LYS A 307 8.59 10.51 -25.13
N TRP A 308 8.06 11.72 -25.27
CA TRP A 308 7.32 12.17 -26.45
C TRP A 308 8.12 12.19 -27.74
N THR A 309 9.44 12.08 -27.68
CA THR A 309 10.31 11.97 -28.88
C THR A 309 10.27 10.59 -29.53
N GLN A 310 9.73 9.58 -28.85
CA GLN A 310 9.46 8.26 -29.45
C GLN A 310 8.05 8.28 -30.04
N SER A 311 7.80 7.47 -31.09
CA SER A 311 6.45 7.43 -31.64
C SER A 311 5.44 7.17 -30.53
N LEU A 312 4.35 7.93 -30.51
CA LEU A 312 3.30 7.83 -29.51
C LEU A 312 2.70 6.40 -29.44
N GLU A 313 2.64 5.72 -30.59
CA GLU A 313 2.22 4.32 -30.70
C GLU A 313 3.10 3.39 -29.87
N LYS A 314 4.44 3.51 -29.94
CA LYS A 314 5.36 2.74 -29.12
C LYS A 314 5.25 3.05 -27.63
N ALA A 315 4.92 4.30 -27.28
CA ALA A 315 4.69 4.68 -25.90
C ALA A 315 3.43 3.98 -25.35
N PHE A 316 2.34 3.96 -26.11
CA PHE A 316 1.11 3.23 -25.75
C PHE A 316 1.35 1.73 -25.63
N GLU A 317 2.06 1.13 -26.57
CA GLU A 317 2.41 -0.30 -26.49
C GLU A 317 3.17 -0.63 -25.20
N ARG A 318 4.15 0.17 -24.80
CA ARG A 318 4.88 -0.04 -23.55
C ARG A 318 4.05 0.11 -22.28
N MET A 319 2.99 0.90 -22.33
CA MET A 319 2.13 1.14 -21.16
C MET A 319 1.08 0.05 -20.97
N TYR A 320 0.57 -0.51 -22.05
CA TYR A 320 -0.63 -1.36 -22.01
C TYR A 320 -0.42 -2.78 -22.52
N LEU A 321 0.72 -3.09 -23.13
CA LEU A 321 1.11 -4.43 -23.57
C LEU A 321 2.27 -4.98 -22.72
#